data_c5bb0f10ffe44d3c299c43c3254b4d00
#
_entry.id   c5bb0f10ffe44d3c299c43c3254b4d00
#
_cell.length_a   1.000
_cell.length_b   1.000
_cell.length_c   1.000
_cell.angle_alpha   90.00
_cell.angle_beta   90.00
_cell.angle_gamma   90.00
#
_symmetry.space_group_name_H-M   'P 1'
#
loop_
_entity.id
_entity.type
_entity.pdbx_description
1 polymer ?
#
loop_
_entity_poly.entity_id
_entity_poly.type
_entity_poly.pdbx_seq_one_letter_code
_entity_poly.pdbx_strand_id
1 'polypeptide(L)'
;MATLFHLSVLTPEKSVFEGQVEYVEVPGTEGYLGVLAHHAALVTGLAQGTLTVRVAGGQTQRWEVSGGFFEVSNNRATVLADGVGAEGVGKS
;
A
#
# COMPACT_ATOMS: atom_id res chain seq x y z
N MET A 1 -3.98 -15.22 14.48
CA MET A 1 -2.72 -14.51 14.22
C MET A 1 -2.61 -14.19 12.74
N ALA A 2 -2.37 -12.96 12.41
CA ALA A 2 -2.33 -12.55 11.01
C ALA A 2 -0.99 -12.94 10.39
N THR A 3 -1.04 -13.36 9.14
CA THR A 3 0.16 -13.59 8.35
C THR A 3 0.58 -12.25 7.77
N LEU A 4 1.87 -11.99 7.79
CA LEU A 4 2.40 -10.68 7.40
C LEU A 4 3.13 -10.77 6.07
N PHE A 5 3.23 -9.62 5.41
CA PHE A 5 4.07 -9.49 4.23
C PHE A 5 4.75 -8.14 4.29
N HIS A 6 5.79 -7.99 3.48
CA HIS A 6 6.56 -6.74 3.48
C HIS A 6 5.94 -5.74 2.52
N LEU A 7 5.78 -4.51 2.98
CA LEU A 7 5.27 -3.43 2.14
C LEU A 7 6.27 -2.28 2.12
N SER A 8 6.54 -1.78 0.93
CA SER A 8 7.31 -0.55 0.73
C SER A 8 6.41 0.46 0.04
N VAL A 9 6.36 1.68 0.53
CA VAL A 9 5.66 2.79 -0.11
C VAL A 9 6.70 3.85 -0.43
N LEU A 10 6.93 4.06 -1.72
CA LEU A 10 8.03 4.90 -2.19
C LEU A 10 7.50 6.00 -3.09
N THR A 11 8.14 7.15 -3.02
CA THR A 11 7.98 8.23 -4.00
C THR A 11 9.34 8.47 -4.64
N PRO A 12 9.41 9.27 -5.71
CA PRO A 12 10.73 9.58 -6.29
C PRO A 12 11.69 10.21 -5.31
N GLU A 13 11.18 10.82 -4.24
CA GLU A 13 12.02 11.60 -3.34
C GLU A 13 12.40 10.85 -2.08
N LYS A 14 11.57 9.88 -1.64
CA LYS A 14 11.84 9.24 -0.36
C LYS A 14 11.01 7.98 -0.17
N SER A 15 11.38 7.20 0.84
CA SER A 15 10.57 6.12 1.34
C SER A 15 9.57 6.69 2.34
N VAL A 16 8.29 6.46 2.09
CA VAL A 16 7.22 6.96 2.94
C VAL A 16 6.93 5.96 4.05
N PHE A 17 6.98 4.69 3.71
CA PHE A 17 6.69 3.62 4.67
C PHE A 17 7.43 2.36 4.26
N GLU A 18 7.86 1.61 5.25
CA GLU A 18 8.46 0.32 5.00
C GLU A 18 8.29 -0.56 6.23
N GLY A 19 7.76 -1.77 6.04
CA GLY A 19 7.59 -2.64 7.19
C GLY A 19 6.66 -3.80 6.92
N GLN A 20 6.40 -4.58 7.96
CA GLN A 20 5.51 -5.73 7.89
C GLN A 20 4.07 -5.28 8.08
N VAL A 21 3.19 -5.77 7.23
CA VAL A 21 1.79 -5.37 7.26
C VAL A 21 0.90 -6.60 7.15
N GLU A 22 -0.35 -6.43 7.58
CA GLU A 22 -1.38 -7.46 7.49
C GLU A 22 -2.19 -7.31 6.22
N TYR A 23 -2.34 -6.08 5.71
CA TYR A 23 -3.25 -5.80 4.62
C TYR A 23 -2.89 -4.46 4.00
N VAL A 24 -3.04 -4.37 2.68
CA VAL A 24 -2.91 -3.09 1.98
C VAL A 24 -4.02 -2.99 0.96
N GLU A 25 -4.61 -1.80 0.84
CA GLU A 25 -5.62 -1.51 -0.16
C GLU A 25 -5.16 -0.32 -0.97
N VAL A 26 -5.16 -0.47 -2.29
CA VAL A 26 -4.66 0.57 -3.18
C VAL A 26 -5.74 1.00 -4.17
N PRO A 27 -5.72 2.27 -4.60
CA PRO A 27 -6.66 2.74 -5.62
C PRO A 27 -6.13 2.37 -7.01
N GLY A 28 -6.40 1.15 -7.44
CA GLY A 28 -5.98 0.70 -8.77
C GLY A 28 -6.75 1.44 -9.86
N THR A 29 -6.18 1.44 -11.07
CA THR A 29 -6.82 2.13 -12.19
C THR A 29 -8.15 1.49 -12.57
N GLU A 30 -8.39 0.25 -12.17
CA GLU A 30 -9.66 -0.42 -12.45
C GLU A 30 -10.48 -0.64 -11.19
N GLY A 31 -10.16 0.06 -10.13
CA GLY A 31 -10.89 -0.03 -8.88
C GLY A 31 -9.95 -0.34 -7.73
N TYR A 32 -10.47 -0.17 -6.52
CA TYR A 32 -9.67 -0.47 -5.33
C TYR A 32 -9.35 -1.96 -5.28
N LEU A 33 -8.14 -2.27 -4.83
CA LEU A 33 -7.63 -3.62 -4.78
C LEU A 33 -7.03 -3.88 -3.41
N GLY A 34 -7.51 -4.92 -2.74
CA GLY A 34 -6.99 -5.31 -1.43
C GLY A 34 -6.08 -6.51 -1.53
N VAL A 35 -4.99 -6.50 -0.76
CA VAL A 35 -3.98 -7.55 -0.79
C VAL A 35 -3.69 -8.04 0.61
N LEU A 36 -3.72 -9.34 0.78
CA LEU A 36 -3.31 -10.04 1.98
C LEU A 36 -2.01 -10.80 1.69
N ALA A 37 -1.44 -11.38 2.74
CA ALA A 37 -0.22 -12.17 2.59
C ALA A 37 -0.39 -13.26 1.55
N HIS A 38 0.68 -13.56 0.84
CA HIS A 38 0.75 -14.62 -0.16
C HIS A 38 -0.18 -14.39 -1.36
N HIS A 39 -0.52 -13.15 -1.62
CA HIS A 39 -1.30 -12.81 -2.80
C HIS A 39 -0.50 -13.14 -4.06
N ALA A 40 -1.19 -13.56 -5.10
CA ALA A 40 -0.56 -13.86 -6.37
C ALA A 40 0.14 -12.63 -6.93
N ALA A 41 1.18 -12.84 -7.70
CA ALA A 41 1.94 -11.75 -8.30
C ALA A 41 1.03 -10.93 -9.21
N LEU A 42 1.18 -9.60 -9.13
CA LEU A 42 0.44 -8.71 -10.00
C LEU A 42 1.15 -7.36 -10.11
N VAL A 43 0.82 -6.63 -11.16
CA VAL A 43 1.24 -5.25 -11.34
C VAL A 43 0.03 -4.49 -11.83
N THR A 44 -0.24 -3.33 -11.24
CA THR A 44 -1.34 -2.48 -11.70
C THR A 44 -0.94 -1.02 -11.58
N GLY A 45 -1.53 -0.19 -12.43
CA GLY A 45 -1.39 1.25 -12.28
C GLY A 45 -2.24 1.75 -11.13
N LEU A 46 -1.86 2.88 -10.58
CA LEU A 46 -2.61 3.54 -9.51
C LEU A 46 -3.31 4.77 -10.03
N ALA A 47 -4.54 4.96 -9.58
CA ALA A 47 -5.28 6.18 -9.80
C ALA A 47 -5.08 7.08 -8.58
N GLN A 48 -5.67 8.26 -8.61
CA GLN A 48 -5.70 9.09 -7.43
C GLN A 48 -6.69 8.50 -6.45
N GLY A 49 -6.30 8.41 -5.19
CA GLY A 49 -7.19 7.86 -4.17
C GLY A 49 -6.45 7.59 -2.88
N THR A 50 -7.06 6.78 -2.03
CA THR A 50 -6.55 6.53 -0.70
C THR A 50 -5.85 5.18 -0.62
N LEU A 51 -4.62 5.20 -0.15
CA LEU A 51 -3.85 4.00 0.19
C LEU A 51 -4.11 3.70 1.65
N THR A 52 -4.60 2.49 1.94
CA THR A 52 -4.90 2.08 3.31
C THR A 52 -4.01 0.90 3.66
N VAL A 53 -3.34 0.97 4.81
CA VAL A 53 -2.41 -0.04 5.26
C VAL A 53 -2.75 -0.43 6.69
N ARG A 54 -2.88 -1.74 6.93
CA ARG A 54 -2.98 -2.23 8.31
C ARG A 54 -1.63 -2.85 8.65
N VAL A 55 -0.91 -2.19 9.57
CA VAL A 55 0.41 -2.66 9.95
C VAL A 55 0.31 -3.82 10.93
N ALA A 56 1.44 -4.47 11.16
CA ALA A 56 1.53 -5.53 12.16
C ALA A 56 1.04 -4.99 13.50
N GLY A 57 0.14 -5.72 14.14
CA GLY A 57 -0.48 -5.26 15.36
C GLY A 57 -1.86 -4.65 15.15
N GLY A 58 -2.25 -4.41 13.90
CA GLY A 58 -3.63 -4.04 13.58
C GLY A 58 -3.92 -2.56 13.44
N GLN A 59 -2.94 -1.68 13.67
CA GLN A 59 -3.16 -0.25 13.48
C GLN A 59 -3.28 0.07 11.99
N THR A 60 -4.18 0.99 11.67
CA THR A 60 -4.42 1.38 10.28
C THR A 60 -3.83 2.76 10.01
N GLN A 61 -3.16 2.88 8.87
CA GLN A 61 -2.62 4.15 8.39
C GLN A 61 -3.15 4.40 6.99
N ARG A 62 -3.36 5.66 6.65
CA ARG A 62 -3.89 6.04 5.35
C ARG A 62 -3.11 7.21 4.78
N TRP A 63 -2.91 7.17 3.46
CA TRP A 63 -2.29 8.27 2.71
C TRP A 63 -3.09 8.53 1.47
N GLU A 64 -3.08 9.77 0.98
CA GLU A 64 -3.61 10.07 -0.34
C GLU A 64 -2.49 9.90 -1.35
N VAL A 65 -2.75 9.14 -2.41
CA VAL A 65 -1.76 8.94 -3.47
C VAL A 65 -2.30 9.48 -4.77
N SER A 66 -1.42 9.92 -5.65
CA SER A 66 -1.80 10.60 -6.89
C SER A 66 -1.30 9.86 -8.11
N GLY A 67 -1.38 8.53 -8.08
CA GLY A 67 -0.97 7.75 -9.24
C GLY A 67 0.32 7.00 -8.99
N GLY A 68 0.76 6.27 -10.01
CA GLY A 68 1.95 5.47 -9.91
C GLY A 68 1.67 4.03 -10.23
N PHE A 69 2.38 3.12 -9.58
CA PHE A 69 2.24 1.69 -9.79
C PHE A 69 2.24 0.94 -8.49
N PHE A 70 1.62 -0.23 -8.50
CA PHE A 70 1.58 -1.15 -7.37
C PHE A 70 1.97 -2.52 -7.87
N GLU A 71 2.85 -3.17 -7.13
CA GLU A 71 3.38 -4.46 -7.53
C GLU A 71 3.38 -5.41 -6.34
N VAL A 72 2.98 -6.67 -6.59
CA VAL A 72 3.06 -7.73 -5.58
C VAL A 72 3.84 -8.88 -6.19
N SER A 73 4.81 -9.40 -5.44
CA SER A 73 5.59 -10.54 -5.86
C SER A 73 6.30 -11.15 -4.66
N ASN A 74 6.23 -12.47 -4.52
CA ASN A 74 6.97 -13.20 -3.50
C ASN A 74 6.72 -12.66 -2.09
N ASN A 75 5.45 -12.44 -1.76
CA ASN A 75 5.02 -11.96 -0.45
C ASN A 75 5.61 -10.59 -0.11
N ARG A 76 5.87 -9.79 -1.13
CA ARG A 76 6.32 -8.42 -1.00
C ARG A 76 5.44 -7.53 -1.86
N ALA A 77 5.07 -6.38 -1.34
CA ALA A 77 4.27 -5.42 -2.08
C ALA A 77 5.01 -4.09 -2.11
N THR A 78 4.94 -3.42 -3.25
CA THR A 78 5.60 -2.14 -3.44
C THR A 78 4.62 -1.16 -4.05
N VAL A 79 4.46 -0.01 -3.42
CA VAL A 79 3.72 1.12 -3.96
C VAL A 79 4.75 2.14 -4.42
N LEU A 80 4.74 2.43 -5.73
CA LEU A 80 5.59 3.46 -6.31
C LEU A 80 4.67 4.60 -6.69
N ALA A 81 4.49 5.55 -5.78
CA ALA A 81 3.52 6.61 -5.97
C ALA A 81 4.18 7.83 -6.57
N ASP A 82 3.47 8.50 -7.49
CA ASP A 82 3.94 9.76 -8.05
C ASP A 82 3.99 10.84 -6.97
N GLY A 83 3.01 10.81 -6.07
CA GLY A 83 2.98 11.72 -4.94
C GLY A 83 2.15 11.12 -3.82
N VAL A 84 2.49 11.50 -2.60
CA VAL A 84 1.79 11.02 -1.42
C VAL A 84 1.45 12.22 -0.55
N GLY A 85 0.17 12.32 -0.19
CA GLY A 85 -0.30 13.41 0.65
C GLY A 85 -0.19 13.08 2.13
N ALA A 86 -0.88 13.86 2.93
CA ALA A 86 -0.77 13.76 4.38
C ALA A 86 -1.27 12.41 4.87
N GLU A 87 -0.59 11.89 5.87
CA GLU A 87 -0.95 10.64 6.50
C GLU A 87 -2.07 10.87 7.52
N GLY A 88 -3.06 9.97 7.51
CA GLY A 88 -4.13 10.03 8.49
C GLY A 88 -4.12 8.79 9.36
N VAL A 89 -3.25 8.77 10.36
CA VAL A 89 -3.07 7.60 11.22
C VAL A 89 -4.17 7.53 12.25
N GLY A 90 -4.87 6.37 12.28
CA GLY A 90 -5.87 6.12 13.29
C GLY A 90 -7.00 7.12 13.31
N LYS A 91 -7.13 7.89 12.26
CA LYS A 91 -8.18 8.88 12.14
C LYS A 91 -9.07 8.50 11.00
N SER A 92 -10.19 8.96 11.08
CA SER A 92 -11.12 8.73 9.98
C SER A 92 -11.58 10.03 9.42
#